data_561aac232cd0b41429a8faf33060ab54
#
_entry.id   561aac232cd0b41429a8faf33060ab54
#
_cell.length_a   1.000
_cell.length_b   1.000
_cell.length_c   1.000
_cell.angle_alpha   90.00
_cell.angle_beta   90.00
_cell.angle_gamma   90.00
#
_symmetry.space_group_name_H-M   'P 1'
#
loop_
_entity.id
_entity.type
_entity.pdbx_description
1 polymer ?
#
loop_
_entity_poly.entity_id
_entity_poly.type
_entity_poly.pdbx_seq_one_letter_code
_entity_poly.pdbx_strand_id
1 'polypeptide(L)'
;EERADLYKIAAKVPEKAEKMMDAFWPGPLTLIFPKTDRVPSETTGGLDTVAVRMPSDGIAAAFIRAAGGFIAAPSANVSGRPSTTTAAHVIEDLSGRIEMILDGGQAVIGLESTIVDMSVEPPVILRPGAITKDMMEAVIGPVEIDKAIIAPNSGIKPKAPGMKYRHYAPRADLTIVEGPSDKVVETMNRMAVEAEESGKKVGIIATDETKSRYPHGIVMSLGARSNEEEIAQHLFEVLRKFDDTDVDCIFSESFEDAAIGAAIMNRLLKAAGHKVVHV
;
A
#
# COMPACT_ATOMS: atom_id res chain seq x y z
N GLU A 1 -15.16 16.14 -5.67
CA GLU A 1 -14.81 16.00 -7.07
C GLU A 1 -13.97 17.17 -7.55
N GLU A 2 -14.40 18.40 -7.28
CA GLU A 2 -13.65 19.61 -7.62
C GLU A 2 -12.76 20.05 -6.46
N ARG A 3 -11.62 20.68 -6.78
CA ARG A 3 -10.70 21.20 -5.76
C ARG A 3 -11.41 22.18 -4.81
N ALA A 4 -12.37 22.95 -5.31
CA ALA A 4 -13.20 23.86 -4.51
C ALA A 4 -14.03 23.14 -3.42
N ASP A 5 -14.32 21.87 -3.61
CA ASP A 5 -15.05 21.08 -2.61
C ASP A 5 -14.23 20.87 -1.33
N LEU A 6 -12.89 20.82 -1.44
CA LEU A 6 -12.01 20.66 -0.29
C LEU A 6 -12.30 21.68 0.82
N TYR A 7 -12.51 22.95 0.46
CA TYR A 7 -12.75 24.03 1.42
C TYR A 7 -14.09 23.93 2.17
N LYS A 8 -14.97 23.01 1.75
CA LYS A 8 -16.21 22.69 2.47
C LYS A 8 -15.97 21.74 3.65
N ILE A 9 -14.88 20.94 3.61
CA ILE A 9 -14.60 19.87 4.57
C ILE A 9 -13.28 20.05 5.32
N ALA A 10 -12.31 20.83 4.78
CA ALA A 10 -11.07 21.20 5.43
C ALA A 10 -11.19 22.59 6.05
N ALA A 11 -10.94 22.69 7.36
CA ALA A 11 -11.04 23.95 8.10
C ALA A 11 -9.86 24.88 7.82
N LYS A 12 -8.70 24.32 7.43
CA LYS A 12 -7.50 25.06 7.08
C LYS A 12 -6.73 24.31 6.01
N VAL A 13 -6.36 25.00 4.93
CA VAL A 13 -5.53 24.48 3.84
C VAL A 13 -4.26 25.35 3.77
N PRO A 14 -3.08 24.83 4.15
CA PRO A 14 -1.83 25.60 4.08
C PRO A 14 -1.36 25.81 2.63
N GLU A 15 -0.56 26.86 2.38
CA GLU A 15 0.00 27.14 1.05
C GLU A 15 0.80 25.96 0.47
N LYS A 16 1.54 25.22 1.30
CA LYS A 16 2.26 24.02 0.88
C LYS A 16 1.29 22.94 0.34
N ALA A 17 0.09 22.80 0.92
CA ALA A 17 -0.91 21.88 0.42
C ALA A 17 -1.46 22.30 -0.94
N GLU A 18 -1.62 23.61 -1.18
CA GLU A 18 -2.02 24.13 -2.50
C GLU A 18 -1.01 23.72 -3.57
N LYS A 19 0.30 23.91 -3.30
CA LYS A 19 1.39 23.53 -4.20
C LYS A 19 1.40 22.00 -4.46
N MET A 20 1.16 21.19 -3.42
CA MET A 20 1.06 19.74 -3.55
C MET A 20 -0.13 19.32 -4.42
N MET A 21 -1.28 19.97 -4.24
CA MET A 21 -2.47 19.72 -5.06
C MET A 21 -2.26 20.15 -6.51
N ASP A 22 -1.58 21.28 -6.76
CA ASP A 22 -1.23 21.74 -8.12
C ASP A 22 -0.35 20.72 -8.85
N ALA A 23 0.59 20.10 -8.12
CA ALA A 23 1.55 19.16 -8.69
C ALA A 23 0.99 17.73 -8.87
N PHE A 24 0.12 17.27 -7.95
CA PHE A 24 -0.19 15.85 -7.83
C PHE A 24 -1.69 15.50 -7.81
N TRP A 25 -2.60 16.46 -7.90
CA TRP A 25 -4.02 16.23 -8.03
C TRP A 25 -4.54 16.64 -9.43
N PRO A 26 -5.42 15.84 -10.03
CA PRO A 26 -5.92 14.55 -9.55
C PRO A 26 -4.85 13.45 -9.60
N GLY A 27 -4.78 12.57 -8.58
CA GLY A 27 -3.74 11.56 -8.54
C GLY A 27 -3.67 10.73 -7.25
N PRO A 28 -2.55 9.99 -7.08
CA PRO A 28 -2.36 9.04 -5.98
C PRO A 28 -1.80 9.70 -4.71
N LEU A 29 -2.24 10.91 -4.40
CA LEU A 29 -1.86 11.66 -3.21
C LEU A 29 -3.08 11.92 -2.32
N THR A 30 -2.99 11.53 -1.06
CA THR A 30 -3.94 11.83 -0.01
C THR A 30 -3.33 12.85 0.95
N LEU A 31 -4.02 13.95 1.19
CA LEU A 31 -3.61 15.00 2.12
C LEU A 31 -4.55 15.02 3.32
N ILE A 32 -3.98 15.17 4.51
CA ILE A 32 -4.74 15.26 5.76
C ILE A 32 -4.80 16.72 6.21
N PHE A 33 -6.02 17.16 6.58
CA PHE A 33 -6.31 18.50 7.03
C PHE A 33 -7.13 18.48 8.33
N PRO A 34 -7.10 19.53 9.15
CA PRO A 34 -8.12 19.75 10.17
C PRO A 34 -9.49 19.77 9.51
N LYS A 35 -10.45 19.00 10.06
CA LYS A 35 -11.80 18.88 9.47
C LYS A 35 -12.73 20.02 9.91
N THR A 36 -13.75 20.30 9.08
CA THR A 36 -14.91 21.07 9.49
C THR A 36 -15.98 20.18 10.15
N ASP A 37 -16.96 20.76 10.79
CA ASP A 37 -18.10 20.03 11.40
C ASP A 37 -19.00 19.31 10.37
N ARG A 38 -18.80 19.57 9.07
CA ARG A 38 -19.48 18.84 7.99
C ARG A 38 -19.03 17.39 7.87
N VAL A 39 -17.83 17.07 8.36
CA VAL A 39 -17.30 15.71 8.31
C VAL A 39 -17.65 14.99 9.61
N PRO A 40 -18.53 13.96 9.57
CA PRO A 40 -18.88 13.18 10.74
C PRO A 40 -17.67 12.52 11.40
N SER A 41 -17.67 12.42 12.73
CA SER A 41 -16.58 11.80 13.48
C SER A 41 -16.43 10.31 13.16
N GLU A 42 -17.51 9.64 12.80
CA GLU A 42 -17.53 8.25 12.35
C GLU A 42 -16.67 8.04 11.10
N THR A 43 -16.72 8.99 10.15
CA THR A 43 -15.91 8.95 8.92
C THR A 43 -14.42 9.08 9.20
N THR A 44 -14.04 9.81 10.25
CA THR A 44 -12.63 10.05 10.60
C THR A 44 -12.11 9.14 11.72
N GLY A 45 -12.92 8.19 12.16
CA GLY A 45 -12.56 7.32 13.30
C GLY A 45 -12.36 8.10 14.61
N GLY A 46 -13.07 9.22 14.78
CA GLY A 46 -13.01 10.09 15.94
C GLY A 46 -11.84 11.09 15.93
N LEU A 47 -11.11 11.21 14.82
CA LEU A 47 -10.04 12.22 14.68
C LEU A 47 -10.62 13.58 14.27
N ASP A 48 -9.92 14.65 14.68
CA ASP A 48 -10.23 16.04 14.29
C ASP A 48 -9.65 16.41 12.91
N THR A 49 -9.17 15.42 12.17
CA THR A 49 -8.61 15.57 10.83
C THR A 49 -9.36 14.71 9.83
N VAL A 50 -9.33 15.11 8.56
CA VAL A 50 -9.89 14.38 7.43
C VAL A 50 -8.81 14.14 6.37
N ALA A 51 -8.74 12.90 5.86
CA ALA A 51 -7.87 12.52 4.75
C ALA A 51 -8.64 12.66 3.43
N VAL A 52 -8.12 13.46 2.51
CA VAL A 52 -8.79 13.80 1.25
C VAL A 52 -7.89 13.45 0.06
N ARG A 53 -8.47 12.84 -0.97
CA ARG A 53 -7.84 12.58 -2.25
C ARG A 53 -8.77 12.96 -3.40
N MET A 54 -8.19 13.50 -4.46
CA MET A 54 -8.86 13.71 -5.74
C MET A 54 -8.38 12.62 -6.73
N PRO A 55 -9.18 11.59 -7.04
CA PRO A 55 -8.73 10.50 -7.90
C PRO A 55 -8.61 10.95 -9.36
N SER A 56 -7.63 10.38 -10.09
CA SER A 56 -7.43 10.62 -11.53
C SER A 56 -8.27 9.70 -12.41
N ASP A 57 -8.84 8.63 -11.86
CA ASP A 57 -9.69 7.71 -12.62
C ASP A 57 -11.04 8.35 -12.97
N GLY A 58 -11.39 8.30 -14.27
CA GLY A 58 -12.59 8.95 -14.80
C GLY A 58 -13.90 8.33 -14.31
N ILE A 59 -13.94 7.00 -14.06
CA ILE A 59 -15.12 6.31 -13.53
C ILE A 59 -15.32 6.72 -12.06
N ALA A 60 -14.24 6.72 -11.27
CA ALA A 60 -14.28 7.18 -9.89
C ALA A 60 -14.73 8.66 -9.79
N ALA A 61 -14.21 9.54 -10.66
CA ALA A 61 -14.61 10.95 -10.68
C ALA A 61 -16.08 11.12 -11.05
N ALA A 62 -16.58 10.39 -12.06
CA ALA A 62 -17.99 10.41 -12.44
C ALA A 62 -18.91 9.88 -11.32
N PHE A 63 -18.49 8.83 -10.63
CA PHE A 63 -19.22 8.27 -9.49
C PHE A 63 -19.28 9.24 -8.32
N ILE A 64 -18.15 9.89 -7.97
CA ILE A 64 -18.10 10.94 -6.92
C ILE A 64 -19.02 12.09 -7.27
N ARG A 65 -19.04 12.53 -8.54
CA ARG A 65 -19.95 13.59 -9.01
C ARG A 65 -21.42 13.20 -8.83
N ALA A 66 -21.78 12.00 -9.25
CA ALA A 66 -23.15 11.48 -9.12
C ALA A 66 -23.58 11.33 -7.66
N ALA A 67 -22.63 11.05 -6.75
CA ALA A 67 -22.87 10.95 -5.31
C ALA A 67 -22.91 12.30 -4.57
N GLY A 68 -22.82 13.43 -5.28
CA GLY A 68 -22.90 14.76 -4.66
C GLY A 68 -21.55 15.40 -4.29
N GLY A 69 -20.44 14.93 -4.90
CA GLY A 69 -19.11 15.55 -4.80
C GLY A 69 -18.19 14.96 -3.74
N PHE A 70 -18.70 14.16 -2.80
CA PHE A 70 -17.93 13.54 -1.73
C PHE A 70 -18.30 12.08 -1.53
N ILE A 71 -17.31 11.24 -1.30
CA ILE A 71 -17.48 9.82 -0.92
C ILE A 71 -16.48 9.49 0.19
N ALA A 72 -16.95 8.84 1.26
CA ALA A 72 -16.08 8.19 2.23
C ALA A 72 -15.77 6.77 1.72
N ALA A 73 -14.48 6.46 1.49
CA ALA A 73 -14.08 5.22 0.86
C ALA A 73 -12.96 4.53 1.65
N PRO A 74 -13.19 3.33 2.20
CA PRO A 74 -12.13 2.42 2.64
C PRO A 74 -11.57 1.62 1.45
N SER A 75 -10.56 0.76 1.71
CA SER A 75 -10.15 -0.25 0.73
C SER A 75 -11.25 -1.30 0.53
N ALA A 76 -11.44 -1.75 -0.72
CA ALA A 76 -12.53 -2.66 -1.11
C ALA A 76 -12.17 -4.14 -0.89
N ASN A 77 -11.64 -4.48 0.31
CA ASN A 77 -11.25 -5.84 0.69
C ASN A 77 -11.76 -6.20 2.08
N VAL A 78 -11.77 -7.48 2.40
CA VAL A 78 -11.94 -7.95 3.78
C VAL A 78 -10.71 -7.52 4.60
N SER A 79 -10.95 -6.98 5.80
CA SER A 79 -9.90 -6.45 6.67
C SER A 79 -8.80 -7.49 6.92
N GLY A 80 -7.54 -7.07 6.76
CA GLY A 80 -6.35 -7.90 6.95
C GLY A 80 -5.85 -8.60 5.69
N ARG A 81 -6.69 -8.87 4.69
CA ARG A 81 -6.30 -9.46 3.40
C ARG A 81 -5.51 -8.47 2.53
N PRO A 82 -4.74 -8.96 1.54
CA PRO A 82 -4.10 -8.08 0.54
C PRO A 82 -5.13 -7.18 -0.15
N SER A 83 -4.76 -5.93 -0.45
CA SER A 83 -5.66 -4.99 -1.13
C SER A 83 -6.11 -5.52 -2.50
N THR A 84 -7.30 -5.13 -2.91
CA THR A 84 -7.87 -5.51 -4.21
C THR A 84 -7.31 -4.62 -5.32
N THR A 85 -6.93 -5.22 -6.45
CA THR A 85 -6.41 -4.51 -7.64
C THR A 85 -7.22 -4.79 -8.90
N THR A 86 -8.21 -5.69 -8.83
CA THR A 86 -9.14 -6.03 -9.92
C THR A 86 -10.55 -6.17 -9.38
N ALA A 87 -11.56 -6.09 -10.26
CA ALA A 87 -12.95 -6.36 -9.89
C ALA A 87 -13.14 -7.80 -9.39
N ALA A 88 -12.40 -8.77 -9.94
CA ALA A 88 -12.45 -10.17 -9.48
C ALA A 88 -12.10 -10.30 -7.99
N HIS A 89 -11.04 -9.60 -7.52
CA HIS A 89 -10.68 -9.55 -6.11
C HIS A 89 -11.78 -8.95 -5.23
N VAL A 90 -12.46 -7.90 -5.72
CA VAL A 90 -13.58 -7.26 -5.00
C VAL A 90 -14.78 -8.20 -4.93
N ILE A 91 -15.09 -8.89 -6.03
CA ILE A 91 -16.16 -9.90 -6.09
C ILE A 91 -15.88 -11.02 -5.08
N GLU A 92 -14.65 -11.54 -5.03
CA GLU A 92 -14.25 -12.57 -4.07
C GLU A 92 -14.48 -12.13 -2.62
N ASP A 93 -14.07 -10.91 -2.27
CA ASP A 93 -14.10 -10.41 -0.90
C ASP A 93 -15.48 -9.93 -0.46
N LEU A 94 -16.26 -9.32 -1.37
CA LEU A 94 -17.42 -8.51 -1.01
C LEU A 94 -18.77 -8.98 -1.63
N SER A 95 -18.79 -10.03 -2.47
CA SER A 95 -20.05 -10.57 -2.98
C SER A 95 -21.03 -10.93 -1.85
N GLY A 96 -22.27 -10.51 -2.02
CA GLY A 96 -23.34 -10.72 -1.03
C GLY A 96 -23.25 -9.79 0.20
N ARG A 97 -22.28 -8.87 0.24
CA ARG A 97 -22.10 -7.87 1.32
C ARG A 97 -22.35 -6.44 0.86
N ILE A 98 -22.29 -6.20 -0.44
CA ILE A 98 -22.55 -4.91 -1.09
C ILE A 98 -23.47 -5.12 -2.28
N GLU A 99 -24.18 -4.07 -2.69
CA GLU A 99 -25.22 -4.13 -3.70
C GLU A 99 -24.67 -4.08 -5.13
N MET A 100 -23.53 -3.40 -5.32
CA MET A 100 -22.98 -3.14 -6.65
C MET A 100 -21.46 -3.03 -6.64
N ILE A 101 -20.84 -3.50 -7.71
CA ILE A 101 -19.41 -3.32 -8.03
C ILE A 101 -19.33 -2.62 -9.39
N LEU A 102 -18.64 -1.50 -9.45
CA LEU A 102 -18.27 -0.84 -10.71
C LEU A 102 -16.86 -1.28 -11.09
N ASP A 103 -16.76 -2.00 -12.21
CA ASP A 103 -15.48 -2.47 -12.73
C ASP A 103 -14.81 -1.36 -13.54
N GLY A 104 -13.75 -0.78 -12.98
CA GLY A 104 -12.88 0.20 -13.62
C GLY A 104 -11.64 -0.40 -14.29
N GLY A 105 -11.55 -1.72 -14.38
CA GLY A 105 -10.36 -2.44 -14.85
C GLY A 105 -9.31 -2.66 -13.74
N GLN A 106 -8.10 -3.05 -14.14
CA GLN A 106 -6.99 -3.28 -13.23
C GLN A 106 -6.44 -1.96 -12.68
N ALA A 107 -6.10 -1.92 -11.39
CA ALA A 107 -5.46 -0.77 -10.77
C ALA A 107 -4.07 -0.51 -11.39
N VAL A 108 -3.87 0.69 -11.93
CA VAL A 108 -2.64 1.03 -12.67
C VAL A 108 -1.40 1.04 -11.78
N ILE A 109 -1.52 1.56 -10.56
CA ILE A 109 -0.38 1.71 -9.62
C ILE A 109 -0.21 0.44 -8.75
N GLY A 110 -1.31 -0.23 -8.43
CA GLY A 110 -1.32 -1.44 -7.59
C GLY A 110 -1.15 -1.20 -6.09
N LEU A 111 -0.63 -0.06 -5.66
CA LEU A 111 -0.49 0.34 -4.26
C LEU A 111 -1.43 1.49 -3.91
N GLU A 112 -1.73 1.62 -2.62
CA GLU A 112 -2.52 2.74 -2.12
C GLU A 112 -1.74 4.06 -2.23
N SER A 113 -2.50 5.17 -2.29
CA SER A 113 -1.97 6.53 -2.34
C SER A 113 -0.97 6.85 -1.22
N THR A 114 0.00 7.71 -1.52
CA THR A 114 0.81 8.38 -0.50
C THR A 114 -0.10 9.18 0.42
N ILE A 115 0.11 9.13 1.74
CA ILE A 115 -0.64 9.93 2.72
C ILE A 115 0.31 10.88 3.42
N VAL A 116 -0.03 12.18 3.40
CA VAL A 116 0.75 13.25 4.03
C VAL A 116 -0.12 14.05 4.98
N ASP A 117 0.35 14.21 6.21
CA ASP A 117 -0.28 15.09 7.21
C ASP A 117 0.17 16.53 6.96
N MET A 118 -0.76 17.35 6.47
CA MET A 118 -0.57 18.79 6.23
C MET A 118 -1.06 19.64 7.39
N SER A 119 -1.54 19.03 8.47
CA SER A 119 -1.98 19.74 9.69
C SER A 119 -0.81 20.12 10.61
N VAL A 120 0.38 19.63 10.32
CA VAL A 120 1.63 19.86 11.09
C VAL A 120 2.71 20.48 10.21
N GLU A 121 3.75 21.05 10.83
CA GLU A 121 4.90 21.66 10.16
C GLU A 121 6.19 21.12 10.79
N PRO A 122 7.14 20.57 10.05
CA PRO A 122 7.03 20.27 8.62
C PRO A 122 5.94 19.19 8.32
N PRO A 123 5.45 19.09 7.07
CA PRO A 123 4.52 18.03 6.68
C PRO A 123 5.11 16.64 6.90
N VAL A 124 4.25 15.65 7.27
CA VAL A 124 4.71 14.31 7.65
C VAL A 124 4.07 13.25 6.77
N ILE A 125 4.89 12.40 6.14
CA ILE A 125 4.42 11.21 5.41
C ILE A 125 3.98 10.17 6.43
N LEU A 126 2.69 9.80 6.40
CA LEU A 126 2.11 8.74 7.22
C LEU A 126 2.01 7.40 6.49
N ARG A 127 2.08 7.41 5.17
CA ARG A 127 2.13 6.20 4.35
C ARG A 127 2.87 6.50 3.04
N PRO A 128 3.98 5.82 2.73
CA PRO A 128 4.65 5.97 1.45
C PRO A 128 3.82 5.34 0.33
N GLY A 129 3.91 5.89 -0.89
CA GLY A 129 3.21 5.45 -2.09
C GLY A 129 3.90 5.98 -3.33
N ALA A 130 3.19 6.02 -4.47
CA ALA A 130 3.75 6.43 -5.76
C ALA A 130 4.25 7.88 -5.80
N ILE A 131 3.69 8.78 -4.99
CA ILE A 131 4.28 10.13 -4.81
C ILE A 131 5.34 10.00 -3.71
N THR A 132 6.61 10.10 -4.14
CA THR A 132 7.77 9.88 -3.26
C THR A 132 8.12 11.12 -2.43
N LYS A 133 8.94 10.94 -1.40
CA LYS A 133 9.46 12.04 -0.57
C LYS A 133 10.20 13.07 -1.42
N ASP A 134 11.07 12.62 -2.33
CA ASP A 134 11.88 13.51 -3.17
C ASP A 134 11.01 14.36 -4.11
N MET A 135 9.95 13.75 -4.69
CA MET A 135 8.98 14.48 -5.50
C MET A 135 8.29 15.59 -4.70
N MET A 136 7.91 15.31 -3.46
CA MET A 136 7.26 16.28 -2.58
C MET A 136 8.23 17.37 -2.16
N GLU A 137 9.46 17.03 -1.76
CA GLU A 137 10.50 17.98 -1.34
C GLU A 137 10.90 18.93 -2.48
N ALA A 138 10.86 18.46 -3.73
CA ALA A 138 11.06 19.31 -4.91
C ALA A 138 9.98 20.41 -5.06
N VAL A 139 8.77 20.20 -4.52
CA VAL A 139 7.64 21.14 -4.63
C VAL A 139 7.52 22.06 -3.42
N ILE A 140 7.66 21.50 -2.19
CA ILE A 140 7.34 22.22 -0.95
C ILE A 140 8.49 22.33 0.05
N GLY A 141 9.69 21.84 -0.30
CA GLY A 141 10.81 21.75 0.62
C GLY A 141 10.66 20.60 1.64
N PRO A 142 11.34 20.64 2.78
CA PRO A 142 11.46 19.51 3.69
C PRO A 142 10.13 18.86 4.10
N VAL A 143 10.11 17.50 4.04
CA VAL A 143 9.02 16.63 4.46
C VAL A 143 9.58 15.54 5.37
N GLU A 144 8.96 15.27 6.50
CA GLU A 144 9.35 14.20 7.43
C GLU A 144 8.62 12.89 7.14
N ILE A 145 9.16 11.78 7.66
CA ILE A 145 8.51 10.47 7.65
C ILE A 145 8.10 10.15 9.09
N ASP A 146 6.86 9.68 9.28
CA ASP A 146 6.35 9.32 10.60
C ASP A 146 7.19 8.20 11.22
N LYS A 147 7.58 8.37 12.48
CA LYS A 147 8.40 7.42 13.23
C LYS A 147 7.77 6.02 13.35
N ALA A 148 6.44 5.92 13.30
CA ALA A 148 5.74 4.65 13.33
C ALA A 148 5.91 3.82 12.04
N ILE A 149 6.33 4.44 10.93
CA ILE A 149 6.71 3.74 9.69
C ILE A 149 8.09 3.10 9.87
N ILE A 150 9.01 3.82 10.52
CA ILE A 150 10.41 3.42 10.70
C ILE A 150 10.57 2.45 11.88
N ALA A 151 9.77 2.63 12.94
CA ALA A 151 9.84 1.84 14.18
C ALA A 151 8.44 1.33 14.58
N PRO A 152 7.99 0.18 14.05
CA PRO A 152 6.60 -0.28 14.18
C PRO A 152 6.10 -0.53 15.62
N ASN A 153 7.00 -0.74 16.58
CA ASN A 153 6.66 -1.05 18.00
C ASN A 153 6.66 0.18 18.91
N SER A 154 6.56 1.39 18.36
CA SER A 154 6.67 2.64 19.13
C SER A 154 5.49 2.95 20.07
N GLY A 155 4.42 2.13 20.11
CA GLY A 155 3.22 2.39 20.93
C GLY A 155 2.39 3.60 20.45
N ILE A 156 2.72 4.19 19.32
CA ILE A 156 2.06 5.39 18.78
C ILE A 156 0.69 5.03 18.21
N LYS A 157 -0.35 5.79 18.58
CA LYS A 157 -1.70 5.62 18.05
C LYS A 157 -1.73 5.89 16.53
N PRO A 158 -2.25 4.97 15.70
CA PRO A 158 -2.33 5.16 14.25
C PRO A 158 -3.12 6.41 13.87
N LYS A 159 -2.57 7.25 12.99
CA LYS A 159 -3.20 8.48 12.49
C LYS A 159 -3.82 8.30 11.10
N ALA A 160 -3.57 7.20 10.42
CA ALA A 160 -4.06 6.91 9.08
C ALA A 160 -4.37 5.42 8.87
N PRO A 161 -5.21 5.08 7.87
CA PRO A 161 -5.46 3.70 7.47
C PRO A 161 -4.17 2.97 7.07
N GLY A 162 -4.07 1.67 7.42
CA GLY A 162 -2.91 0.84 7.08
C GLY A 162 -1.69 1.02 8.00
N MET A 163 -1.77 1.80 9.08
CA MET A 163 -0.70 1.94 10.09
C MET A 163 -0.74 0.87 11.19
N LYS A 164 -1.81 0.07 11.28
CA LYS A 164 -1.91 -1.01 12.29
C LYS A 164 -1.06 -2.21 11.90
N TYR A 165 -0.78 -3.08 12.90
CA TYR A 165 -0.04 -4.34 12.83
C TYR A 165 -0.43 -5.20 11.61
N ARG A 166 -0.06 -6.43 11.49
CA ARG A 166 -0.24 -7.32 10.36
C ARG A 166 -1.43 -6.92 9.45
N HIS A 167 -1.14 -6.41 8.28
CA HIS A 167 -2.08 -5.92 7.27
C HIS A 167 -1.60 -6.39 5.91
N TYR A 168 -2.49 -6.56 4.93
CA TYR A 168 -2.13 -7.09 3.61
C TYR A 168 -1.63 -8.53 3.61
N ALA A 169 -1.85 -9.26 4.70
CA ALA A 169 -1.25 -10.57 4.88
C ALA A 169 -1.95 -11.64 4.03
N PRO A 170 -1.20 -12.46 3.26
CA PRO A 170 -1.72 -13.69 2.71
C PRO A 170 -2.03 -14.69 3.84
N ARG A 171 -2.74 -15.78 3.50
CA ARG A 171 -3.05 -16.85 4.46
C ARG A 171 -1.79 -17.54 4.96
N ALA A 172 -0.87 -17.82 4.03
CA ALA A 172 0.41 -18.44 4.34
C ALA A 172 1.33 -17.49 5.13
N ASP A 173 2.25 -18.06 5.88
CA ASP A 173 3.21 -17.32 6.69
C ASP A 173 4.32 -16.74 5.82
N LEU A 174 4.41 -15.41 5.73
CA LEU A 174 5.38 -14.72 4.88
C LEU A 174 6.63 -14.31 5.67
N THR A 175 7.79 -14.60 5.10
CA THR A 175 9.11 -14.17 5.63
C THR A 175 9.90 -13.48 4.52
N ILE A 176 10.47 -12.32 4.81
CA ILE A 176 11.32 -11.56 3.89
C ILE A 176 12.79 -11.94 4.15
N VAL A 177 13.57 -12.11 3.10
CA VAL A 177 15.04 -12.30 3.20
C VAL A 177 15.71 -11.07 2.58
N GLU A 178 16.53 -10.40 3.38
CA GLU A 178 17.17 -9.12 3.03
C GLU A 178 18.69 -9.24 3.06
N GLY A 179 19.34 -8.72 2.02
CA GLY A 179 20.79 -8.68 1.88
C GLY A 179 21.25 -8.68 0.43
N PRO A 180 22.52 -8.98 0.16
CA PRO A 180 23.04 -9.12 -1.20
C PRO A 180 22.32 -10.23 -1.98
N SER A 181 21.93 -9.97 -3.23
CA SER A 181 21.06 -10.84 -4.04
C SER A 181 21.49 -12.31 -4.06
N ASP A 182 22.79 -12.60 -4.21
CA ASP A 182 23.29 -13.98 -4.24
C ASP A 182 23.08 -14.69 -2.89
N LYS A 183 23.30 -14.00 -1.78
CA LYS A 183 23.06 -14.53 -0.43
C LYS A 183 21.56 -14.71 -0.14
N VAL A 184 20.72 -13.79 -0.62
CA VAL A 184 19.27 -13.91 -0.52
C VAL A 184 18.81 -15.19 -1.22
N VAL A 185 19.22 -15.40 -2.47
CA VAL A 185 18.87 -16.61 -3.24
C VAL A 185 19.37 -17.88 -2.56
N GLU A 186 20.61 -17.92 -2.09
CA GLU A 186 21.17 -19.06 -1.36
C GLU A 186 20.37 -19.38 -0.09
N THR A 187 20.07 -18.33 0.69
CA THR A 187 19.32 -18.50 1.96
C THR A 187 17.90 -18.94 1.72
N MET A 188 17.20 -18.33 0.75
CA MET A 188 15.81 -18.71 0.43
C MET A 188 15.74 -20.16 -0.09
N ASN A 189 16.69 -20.61 -0.90
CA ASN A 189 16.77 -22.01 -1.35
C ASN A 189 16.96 -22.96 -0.15
N ARG A 190 17.87 -22.65 0.77
CA ARG A 190 18.08 -23.46 1.97
C ARG A 190 16.81 -23.50 2.84
N MET A 191 16.16 -22.35 3.07
CA MET A 191 14.91 -22.29 3.84
C MET A 191 13.77 -23.06 3.16
N ALA A 192 13.72 -23.05 1.83
CA ALA A 192 12.72 -23.81 1.06
C ALA A 192 12.91 -25.32 1.25
N VAL A 193 14.15 -25.81 1.14
CA VAL A 193 14.49 -27.24 1.39
C VAL A 193 14.12 -27.64 2.83
N GLU A 194 14.53 -26.87 3.83
CA GLU A 194 14.22 -27.14 5.23
C GLU A 194 12.69 -27.17 5.50
N ALA A 195 11.92 -26.29 4.84
CA ALA A 195 10.48 -26.27 4.93
C ALA A 195 9.83 -27.49 4.26
N GLU A 196 10.28 -27.88 3.05
CA GLU A 196 9.79 -29.06 2.32
C GLU A 196 10.13 -30.36 3.07
N GLU A 197 11.31 -30.47 3.66
CA GLU A 197 11.70 -31.61 4.52
C GLU A 197 10.82 -31.73 5.76
N SER A 198 10.29 -30.61 6.26
CA SER A 198 9.29 -30.60 7.36
C SER A 198 7.85 -30.84 6.90
N GLY A 199 7.64 -31.13 5.61
CA GLY A 199 6.34 -31.44 5.02
C GLY A 199 5.51 -30.21 4.64
N LYS A 200 6.11 -29.02 4.58
CA LYS A 200 5.42 -27.78 4.20
C LYS A 200 5.52 -27.55 2.69
N LYS A 201 4.48 -26.95 2.13
CA LYS A 201 4.47 -26.44 0.76
C LYS A 201 4.94 -25.00 0.74
N VAL A 202 5.88 -24.68 -0.15
CA VAL A 202 6.61 -23.43 -0.18
C VAL A 202 6.16 -22.56 -1.35
N GLY A 203 5.95 -21.27 -1.10
CA GLY A 203 5.83 -20.20 -2.10
C GLY A 203 7.07 -19.32 -2.08
N ILE A 204 7.46 -18.80 -3.24
CA ILE A 204 8.58 -17.88 -3.39
C ILE A 204 8.15 -16.66 -4.19
N ILE A 205 8.37 -15.47 -3.63
CA ILE A 205 8.22 -14.19 -4.32
C ILE A 205 9.61 -13.74 -4.77
N ALA A 206 9.79 -13.62 -6.09
CA ALA A 206 11.06 -13.30 -6.72
C ALA A 206 10.92 -12.16 -7.74
N THR A 207 12.02 -11.78 -8.35
CA THR A 207 12.05 -10.92 -9.54
C THR A 207 12.34 -11.73 -10.80
N ASP A 208 12.18 -11.12 -11.98
CA ASP A 208 12.45 -11.79 -13.25
C ASP A 208 13.89 -12.25 -13.38
N GLU A 209 14.83 -11.53 -12.75
CA GLU A 209 16.25 -11.85 -12.76
C GLU A 209 16.59 -13.08 -11.92
N THR A 210 15.79 -13.36 -10.90
CA THR A 210 16.14 -14.40 -9.91
C THR A 210 15.19 -15.59 -9.92
N LYS A 211 13.99 -15.49 -10.50
CA LYS A 211 12.95 -16.55 -10.47
C LYS A 211 13.45 -17.92 -10.94
N SER A 212 14.34 -17.98 -11.95
CA SER A 212 14.91 -19.23 -12.45
C SER A 212 15.96 -19.86 -11.53
N ARG A 213 16.38 -19.15 -10.47
CA ARG A 213 17.37 -19.60 -9.49
C ARG A 213 16.73 -20.33 -8.30
N TYR A 214 15.40 -20.42 -8.27
CA TYR A 214 14.63 -21.10 -7.23
C TYR A 214 14.05 -22.40 -7.78
N PRO A 215 14.72 -23.57 -7.51
CA PRO A 215 14.26 -24.87 -7.99
C PRO A 215 13.14 -25.49 -7.13
N HIS A 216 12.82 -24.90 -5.98
CA HIS A 216 11.87 -25.40 -5.00
C HIS A 216 10.65 -24.51 -4.88
N GLY A 217 9.50 -25.12 -4.55
CA GLY A 217 8.27 -24.41 -4.28
C GLY A 217 7.57 -23.82 -5.52
N ILE A 218 6.50 -23.06 -5.27
CA ILE A 218 5.77 -22.29 -6.28
C ILE A 218 6.41 -20.90 -6.37
N VAL A 219 7.08 -20.60 -7.50
CA VAL A 219 7.77 -19.31 -7.69
C VAL A 219 6.88 -18.36 -8.47
N MET A 220 6.62 -17.17 -7.92
CA MET A 220 5.90 -16.09 -8.60
C MET A 220 6.79 -14.85 -8.67
N SER A 221 6.91 -14.27 -9.88
CA SER A 221 7.65 -13.03 -10.11
C SER A 221 6.74 -11.82 -9.94
N LEU A 222 7.29 -10.75 -9.38
CA LEU A 222 6.66 -9.42 -9.34
C LEU A 222 6.98 -8.58 -10.59
N GLY A 223 7.94 -9.02 -11.42
CA GLY A 223 8.48 -8.28 -12.57
C GLY A 223 9.98 -8.07 -12.48
N ALA A 224 10.51 -7.23 -13.36
CA ALA A 224 11.93 -6.88 -13.38
C ALA A 224 12.29 -6.01 -12.17
N ARG A 225 13.40 -6.31 -11.49
CA ARG A 225 13.89 -5.55 -10.32
C ARG A 225 14.12 -4.08 -10.62
N SER A 226 14.51 -3.74 -11.85
CA SER A 226 14.70 -2.36 -12.30
C SER A 226 13.40 -1.61 -12.58
N ASN A 227 12.23 -2.29 -12.57
CA ASN A 227 10.92 -1.70 -12.84
C ASN A 227 10.05 -1.74 -11.56
N GLU A 228 10.32 -0.80 -10.64
CA GLU A 228 9.60 -0.72 -9.36
C GLU A 228 8.09 -0.47 -9.55
N GLU A 229 7.69 0.19 -10.63
CA GLU A 229 6.27 0.43 -10.94
C GLU A 229 5.53 -0.89 -11.23
N GLU A 230 6.15 -1.78 -12.00
CA GLU A 230 5.63 -3.11 -12.29
C GLU A 230 5.55 -3.98 -11.02
N ILE A 231 6.61 -3.96 -10.20
CA ILE A 231 6.63 -4.66 -8.91
C ILE A 231 5.50 -4.16 -8.00
N ALA A 232 5.32 -2.85 -7.91
CA ALA A 232 4.24 -2.24 -7.13
C ALA A 232 2.85 -2.68 -7.63
N GLN A 233 2.65 -2.73 -8.93
CA GLN A 233 1.41 -3.15 -9.57
C GLN A 233 1.06 -4.61 -9.28
N HIS A 234 2.05 -5.49 -9.26
CA HIS A 234 1.85 -6.93 -9.10
C HIS A 234 1.84 -7.41 -7.64
N LEU A 235 2.34 -6.61 -6.69
CA LEU A 235 2.54 -7.05 -5.30
C LEU A 235 1.28 -7.69 -4.69
N PHE A 236 0.17 -6.97 -4.67
CA PHE A 236 -1.06 -7.50 -4.06
C PHE A 236 -1.68 -8.63 -4.88
N GLU A 237 -1.55 -8.59 -6.20
CA GLU A 237 -2.01 -9.67 -7.07
C GLU A 237 -1.27 -10.98 -6.76
N VAL A 238 0.05 -10.95 -6.63
CA VAL A 238 0.87 -12.13 -6.30
C VAL A 238 0.55 -12.64 -4.89
N LEU A 239 0.42 -11.74 -3.90
CA LEU A 239 0.01 -12.15 -2.55
C LEU A 239 -1.36 -12.84 -2.54
N ARG A 240 -2.33 -12.39 -3.37
CA ARG A 240 -3.63 -13.03 -3.52
C ARG A 240 -3.54 -14.35 -4.26
N LYS A 241 -2.73 -14.43 -5.33
CA LYS A 241 -2.51 -15.70 -6.05
C LYS A 241 -1.96 -16.80 -5.15
N PHE A 242 -1.14 -16.48 -4.15
CA PHE A 242 -0.72 -17.46 -3.16
C PHE A 242 -1.87 -17.94 -2.28
N ASP A 243 -2.88 -17.12 -2.02
CA ASP A 243 -4.09 -17.53 -1.29
C ASP A 243 -4.93 -18.58 -2.06
N ASP A 244 -4.76 -18.65 -3.39
CA ASP A 244 -5.40 -19.64 -4.27
C ASP A 244 -4.59 -20.93 -4.38
N THR A 245 -3.43 -20.98 -3.76
CA THR A 245 -2.58 -22.18 -3.65
C THR A 245 -2.71 -22.80 -2.27
N ASP A 246 -2.10 -23.96 -2.11
CA ASP A 246 -2.04 -24.69 -0.84
C ASP A 246 -0.69 -24.55 -0.12
N VAL A 247 0.05 -23.44 -0.38
CA VAL A 247 1.32 -23.15 0.29
C VAL A 247 1.12 -22.83 1.77
N ASP A 248 2.02 -23.36 2.61
CA ASP A 248 2.01 -23.15 4.05
C ASP A 248 2.87 -21.95 4.47
N CYS A 249 3.93 -21.69 3.70
CA CYS A 249 4.84 -20.56 3.93
C CYS A 249 5.30 -19.94 2.62
N ILE A 250 5.61 -18.64 2.68
CA ILE A 250 6.10 -17.85 1.55
C ILE A 250 7.43 -17.19 1.96
N PHE A 251 8.44 -17.30 1.12
CA PHE A 251 9.69 -16.55 1.23
C PHE A 251 9.74 -15.49 0.15
N SER A 252 10.13 -14.27 0.50
CA SER A 252 10.20 -13.14 -0.43
C SER A 252 11.58 -12.51 -0.41
N GLU A 253 12.07 -12.15 -1.58
CA GLU A 253 13.16 -11.19 -1.69
C GLU A 253 12.74 -9.84 -1.11
N SER A 254 13.73 -9.04 -0.70
CA SER A 254 13.55 -7.62 -0.35
C SER A 254 13.75 -6.72 -1.57
N PHE A 255 13.25 -5.48 -1.47
CA PHE A 255 13.41 -4.42 -2.46
C PHE A 255 14.13 -3.23 -1.83
N GLU A 256 14.62 -2.30 -2.65
CA GLU A 256 15.32 -1.12 -2.15
C GLU A 256 14.35 -0.22 -1.34
N ASP A 257 14.86 0.38 -0.26
CA ASP A 257 14.08 1.30 0.60
C ASP A 257 14.23 2.75 0.10
N ALA A 258 14.09 2.93 -1.21
CA ALA A 258 14.17 4.22 -1.90
C ALA A 258 13.02 4.34 -2.91
N ALA A 259 12.64 5.57 -3.25
CA ALA A 259 11.60 5.84 -4.25
C ALA A 259 10.30 5.04 -4.02
N ILE A 260 9.81 4.32 -5.03
CA ILE A 260 8.63 3.45 -4.95
C ILE A 260 8.95 2.19 -4.12
N GLY A 261 10.19 1.73 -4.11
CA GLY A 261 10.65 0.59 -3.32
C GLY A 261 10.32 0.72 -1.84
N ALA A 262 10.44 1.93 -1.26
CA ALA A 262 10.00 2.20 0.11
C ALA A 262 8.51 1.91 0.33
N ALA A 263 7.65 2.18 -0.66
CA ALA A 263 6.23 1.86 -0.59
C ALA A 263 5.99 0.35 -0.71
N ILE A 264 6.71 -0.34 -1.59
CA ILE A 264 6.66 -1.80 -1.75
C ILE A 264 7.05 -2.48 -0.45
N MET A 265 8.22 -2.12 0.11
CA MET A 265 8.72 -2.68 1.37
C MET A 265 7.79 -2.40 2.55
N ASN A 266 7.19 -1.22 2.63
CA ASN A 266 6.21 -0.90 3.67
C ASN A 266 5.01 -1.88 3.66
N ARG A 267 4.51 -2.29 2.47
CA ARG A 267 3.41 -3.26 2.33
C ARG A 267 3.88 -4.68 2.62
N LEU A 268 5.03 -5.04 2.10
CA LEU A 268 5.60 -6.38 2.25
C LEU A 268 5.96 -6.67 3.72
N LEU A 269 6.57 -5.72 4.42
CA LEU A 269 6.85 -5.81 5.86
C LEU A 269 5.59 -6.01 6.69
N LYS A 270 4.51 -5.29 6.38
CA LYS A 270 3.21 -5.46 7.06
C LYS A 270 2.56 -6.79 6.74
N ALA A 271 2.66 -7.26 5.49
CA ALA A 271 2.19 -8.58 5.09
C ALA A 271 2.94 -9.70 5.83
N ALA A 272 4.26 -9.55 6.00
CA ALA A 272 5.11 -10.49 6.72
C ALA A 272 5.01 -10.38 8.26
N GLY A 273 4.25 -9.39 8.80
CA GLY A 273 4.26 -9.11 10.24
C GLY A 273 5.65 -8.76 10.76
N HIS A 274 6.46 -8.11 9.93
CA HIS A 274 7.86 -7.72 10.19
C HIS A 274 8.83 -8.89 10.41
N LYS A 275 8.52 -10.07 9.87
CA LYS A 275 9.47 -11.19 9.84
C LYS A 275 10.50 -10.96 8.73
N VAL A 276 11.72 -10.63 9.13
CA VAL A 276 12.85 -10.40 8.23
C VAL A 276 14.05 -11.24 8.67
N VAL A 277 14.70 -11.88 7.72
CA VAL A 277 15.97 -12.59 7.88
C VAL A 277 17.04 -11.78 7.14
N HIS A 278 18.04 -11.28 7.86
CA HIS A 278 19.17 -10.55 7.27
C HIS A 278 20.34 -11.47 6.98
N VAL A 279 20.97 -11.35 5.79
CA VAL A 279 22.04 -12.24 5.29
C VAL A 279 23.24 -11.50 4.71
#